data_0e85676170068c8818ab36c050cb5a45
#
_entry.id   0e85676170068c8818ab36c050cb5a45
#
_cell.length_a   1.000
_cell.length_b   1.000
_cell.length_c   1.000
_cell.angle_alpha   90.00
_cell.angle_beta   90.00
_cell.angle_gamma   90.00
#
_symmetry.space_group_name_H-M   'P 1'
#
loop_
_entity.id
_entity.type
_entity.pdbx_description
1 polymer ?
#
loop_
_entity_poly.entity_id
_entity_poly.type
_entity_poly.pdbx_seq_one_letter_code
_entity_poly.pdbx_strand_id
1 'polypeptide(L)'
;KNCEDEGLDYKTVSGDRKDVVDFVNNIQTKVSAQEGNNLPVSAFKEYVDGNTPSGSAAFEKRGIAVDVPVWNSENCIQCNFCSYVCPHAAIRPVAMTEEEAAKVEGATLPLTGMPQYKFTIAVSALDCTGCGSCANVCPGKKGEKALTMDKLDKHLDEQKTFDYAVTLPIKEDVVAKFKETTVKGSQFKQPLLEFSGACAGCGETPYAKLITQLFGDRMYISNATGCSSIW
;
A
#
# COMPACT_ATOMS: atom_id res chain seq x y z
N LYS A 1 6.51 2.14 32.22
CA LYS A 1 5.13 1.87 31.73
C LYS A 1 5.05 0.38 31.53
N ASN A 2 4.21 -0.30 32.31
CA ASN A 2 3.78 -1.64 31.94
C ASN A 2 2.95 -1.45 30.65
N CYS A 3 3.48 -1.93 29.53
CA CYS A 3 2.64 -2.23 28.40
C CYS A 3 1.79 -3.41 28.85
N GLU A 4 0.59 -3.15 29.33
CA GLU A 4 -0.43 -4.16 29.35
C GLU A 4 -0.61 -4.57 27.88
N ASP A 5 -0.46 -5.82 27.61
CA ASP A 5 -0.60 -6.41 26.31
C ASP A 5 -2.09 -6.27 25.94
N GLU A 6 -2.43 -5.15 25.31
CA GLU A 6 -3.67 -5.06 24.53
C GLU A 6 -3.44 -5.98 23.34
N GLY A 7 -3.70 -7.28 23.57
CA GLY A 7 -3.43 -8.32 22.60
C GLY A 7 -3.89 -7.87 21.23
N LEU A 8 -2.95 -7.77 20.30
CA LEU A 8 -3.28 -7.52 18.91
C LEU A 8 -4.20 -8.65 18.47
N ASP A 9 -5.49 -8.36 18.33
CA ASP A 9 -6.49 -9.27 17.79
C ASP A 9 -6.13 -9.52 16.32
N TYR A 10 -5.25 -10.51 16.10
CA TYR A 10 -4.92 -10.97 14.76
C TYR A 10 -6.14 -11.66 14.18
N LYS A 11 -6.89 -10.89 13.40
CA LYS A 11 -8.06 -11.40 12.68
C LYS A 11 -7.59 -12.45 11.67
N THR A 12 -8.32 -13.55 11.63
CA THR A 12 -8.16 -14.55 10.58
C THR A 12 -8.44 -13.88 9.23
N VAL A 13 -7.50 -14.03 8.29
CA VAL A 13 -7.66 -13.51 6.94
C VAL A 13 -8.32 -14.54 6.03
N SER A 14 -8.98 -14.08 4.98
CA SER A 14 -9.58 -14.92 3.94
C SER A 14 -9.25 -14.33 2.57
N GLY A 15 -9.31 -15.14 1.51
CA GLY A 15 -9.03 -14.72 0.15
C GLY A 15 -8.90 -15.92 -0.80
N ASP A 16 -8.76 -15.65 -2.09
CA ASP A 16 -8.70 -16.67 -3.14
C ASP A 16 -7.36 -17.41 -3.20
N ARG A 17 -6.28 -16.76 -2.74
CA ARG A 17 -4.94 -17.33 -2.65
C ARG A 17 -4.78 -18.16 -1.37
N LYS A 18 -5.16 -19.45 -1.48
CA LYS A 18 -5.12 -20.39 -0.35
C LYS A 18 -3.72 -20.51 0.26
N ASP A 19 -2.68 -20.52 -0.55
CA ASP A 19 -1.28 -20.59 -0.09
C ASP A 19 -0.92 -19.41 0.83
N VAL A 20 -1.32 -18.18 0.44
CA VAL A 20 -1.11 -16.97 1.24
C VAL A 20 -1.93 -17.01 2.53
N VAL A 21 -3.23 -17.34 2.41
CA VAL A 21 -4.17 -17.40 3.54
C VAL A 21 -3.69 -18.41 4.58
N ASP A 22 -3.30 -19.62 4.16
CA ASP A 22 -2.80 -20.67 5.05
C ASP A 22 -1.51 -20.24 5.75
N PHE A 23 -0.58 -19.62 5.02
CA PHE A 23 0.67 -19.10 5.61
C PHE A 23 0.40 -17.99 6.63
N VAL A 24 -0.42 -17.01 6.27
CA VAL A 24 -0.73 -15.88 7.15
C VAL A 24 -1.41 -16.36 8.44
N ASN A 25 -2.45 -17.18 8.32
CA ASN A 25 -3.23 -17.62 9.49
C ASN A 25 -2.47 -18.59 10.40
N ASN A 26 -1.63 -19.48 9.84
CA ASN A 26 -0.98 -20.53 10.60
C ASN A 26 0.40 -20.15 11.13
N ILE A 27 1.11 -19.24 10.44
CA ILE A 27 2.49 -18.88 10.76
C ILE A 27 2.63 -17.39 11.03
N GLN A 28 2.37 -16.54 10.02
CA GLN A 28 2.70 -15.12 10.07
C GLN A 28 2.04 -14.40 11.24
N THR A 29 0.75 -14.62 11.49
CA THR A 29 0.02 -13.98 12.59
C THR A 29 0.61 -14.34 13.95
N LYS A 30 0.98 -15.61 14.17
CA LYS A 30 1.61 -16.07 15.42
C LYS A 30 3.01 -15.50 15.61
N VAL A 31 3.80 -15.43 14.52
CA VAL A 31 5.13 -14.82 14.57
C VAL A 31 5.01 -13.33 14.85
N SER A 32 4.07 -12.63 14.23
CA SER A 32 3.80 -11.20 14.46
C SER A 32 3.31 -10.94 15.90
N ALA A 33 2.56 -11.88 16.48
CA ALA A 33 2.15 -11.86 17.90
C ALA A 33 3.29 -12.22 18.88
N GLN A 34 4.50 -12.48 18.38
CA GLN A 34 5.63 -12.97 19.18
C GLN A 34 5.40 -14.36 19.81
N GLU A 35 4.45 -15.12 19.28
CA GLU A 35 4.13 -16.50 19.70
C GLU A 35 4.80 -17.57 18.81
N GLY A 36 5.72 -17.17 17.95
CA GLY A 36 6.41 -18.07 17.02
C GLY A 36 7.11 -19.27 17.68
N ASN A 37 7.57 -19.11 18.92
CA ASN A 37 8.17 -20.20 19.70
C ASN A 37 7.17 -21.34 20.03
N ASN A 38 5.88 -21.09 19.95
CA ASN A 38 4.84 -22.10 20.18
C ASN A 38 4.54 -22.93 18.92
N LEU A 39 5.13 -22.54 17.76
CA LEU A 39 4.97 -23.28 16.53
C LEU A 39 5.88 -24.51 16.52
N PRO A 40 5.35 -25.70 16.18
CA PRO A 40 6.19 -26.85 15.96
C PRO A 40 7.03 -26.70 14.70
N VAL A 41 8.20 -27.32 14.64
CA VAL A 41 9.07 -27.29 13.45
C VAL A 41 8.33 -27.77 12.19
N SER A 42 7.39 -28.71 12.34
CA SER A 42 6.56 -29.22 11.26
C SER A 42 5.63 -28.17 10.62
N ALA A 43 5.35 -27.06 11.31
CA ALA A 43 4.57 -25.96 10.71
C ALA A 43 5.28 -25.33 9.49
N PHE A 44 6.60 -25.44 9.43
CA PHE A 44 7.44 -24.89 8.34
C PHE A 44 7.76 -25.92 7.25
N LYS A 45 7.14 -27.09 7.26
CA LYS A 45 7.42 -28.18 6.32
C LYS A 45 7.27 -27.77 4.85
N GLU A 46 6.28 -26.92 4.54
CA GLU A 46 6.03 -26.43 3.19
C GLU A 46 7.00 -25.30 2.77
N TYR A 47 7.81 -24.79 3.71
CA TYR A 47 8.70 -23.63 3.53
C TYR A 47 10.16 -23.96 3.85
N VAL A 48 10.58 -25.20 3.60
CA VAL A 48 11.93 -25.71 3.95
C VAL A 48 13.06 -25.01 3.20
N ASP A 49 12.76 -24.41 2.05
CA ASP A 49 13.68 -23.63 1.24
C ASP A 49 13.76 -22.15 1.68
N GLY A 50 12.97 -21.76 2.68
CA GLY A 50 12.91 -20.39 3.18
C GLY A 50 12.01 -19.43 2.37
N ASN A 51 11.38 -19.92 1.31
CA ASN A 51 10.45 -19.11 0.51
C ASN A 51 9.07 -19.09 1.18
N THR A 52 8.52 -17.89 1.35
CA THR A 52 7.14 -17.69 1.80
C THR A 52 6.27 -17.23 0.64
N PRO A 53 4.94 -17.40 0.69
CA PRO A 53 4.07 -16.98 -0.39
C PRO A 53 4.16 -15.48 -0.68
N SER A 54 4.36 -15.11 -1.94
CA SER A 54 4.38 -13.71 -2.36
C SER A 54 3.05 -13.02 -2.07
N GLY A 55 3.11 -11.79 -1.57
CA GLY A 55 1.92 -10.98 -1.21
C GLY A 55 1.50 -11.11 0.25
N SER A 56 2.15 -11.94 1.08
CA SER A 56 1.84 -12.07 2.50
C SER A 56 2.05 -10.78 3.30
N ALA A 57 2.95 -9.89 2.86
CA ALA A 57 3.18 -8.58 3.49
C ALA A 57 1.94 -7.69 3.54
N ALA A 58 0.98 -7.87 2.61
CA ALA A 58 -0.28 -7.13 2.60
C ALA A 58 -1.14 -7.35 3.86
N PHE A 59 -0.89 -8.42 4.59
CA PHE A 59 -1.65 -8.81 5.78
C PHE A 59 -0.95 -8.44 7.10
N GLU A 60 0.22 -7.81 7.06
CA GLU A 60 0.92 -7.43 8.29
C GLU A 60 0.20 -6.32 9.07
N LYS A 61 -0.29 -5.29 8.40
CA LYS A 61 -1.12 -4.21 8.98
C LYS A 61 -0.63 -3.72 10.35
N ARG A 62 0.64 -3.34 10.46
CA ARG A 62 1.31 -3.07 11.75
C ARG A 62 0.81 -1.83 12.48
N GLY A 63 0.27 -0.83 11.77
CA GLY A 63 -0.22 0.41 12.37
C GLY A 63 0.84 1.23 13.11
N ILE A 64 2.08 1.25 12.60
CA ILE A 64 3.23 1.86 13.31
C ILE A 64 3.33 3.38 13.16
N ALA A 65 2.55 3.98 12.27
CA ALA A 65 2.58 5.42 12.06
C ALA A 65 1.96 6.16 13.24
N VAL A 66 2.60 7.25 13.69
CA VAL A 66 1.99 8.19 14.64
C VAL A 66 0.98 9.09 13.93
N ASP A 67 1.37 9.57 12.75
CA ASP A 67 0.54 10.41 11.89
C ASP A 67 0.47 9.76 10.49
N VAL A 68 -0.70 9.87 9.85
CA VAL A 68 -0.96 9.37 8.49
C VAL A 68 -1.38 10.50 7.56
N PRO A 69 -1.20 10.37 6.23
CA PRO A 69 -1.66 11.38 5.31
C PRO A 69 -3.18 11.37 5.20
N VAL A 70 -3.77 12.54 5.34
CA VAL A 70 -5.21 12.80 5.15
C VAL A 70 -5.39 13.56 3.85
N TRP A 71 -6.32 13.09 3.02
CA TRP A 71 -6.55 13.65 1.70
C TRP A 71 -7.72 14.64 1.69
N ASN A 72 -7.41 15.88 1.31
CA ASN A 72 -8.40 16.90 0.96
C ASN A 72 -8.59 16.92 -0.56
N SER A 73 -9.73 16.44 -1.01
CA SER A 73 -10.07 16.33 -2.42
C SER A 73 -10.15 17.67 -3.15
N GLU A 74 -10.59 18.74 -2.49
CA GLU A 74 -10.77 20.08 -3.08
C GLU A 74 -9.45 20.69 -3.56
N ASN A 75 -8.37 20.38 -2.84
CA ASN A 75 -7.03 20.89 -3.14
C ASN A 75 -6.21 19.94 -4.04
N CYS A 76 -6.78 18.79 -4.43
CA CYS A 76 -6.07 17.80 -5.21
C CYS A 76 -6.06 18.16 -6.72
N ILE A 77 -4.87 18.17 -7.32
CA ILE A 77 -4.68 18.35 -8.77
C ILE A 77 -4.47 17.04 -9.53
N GLN A 78 -4.59 15.90 -8.85
CA GLN A 78 -4.46 14.54 -9.41
C GLN A 78 -3.11 14.30 -10.12
N CYS A 79 -2.02 14.79 -9.55
CA CYS A 79 -0.67 14.63 -10.11
C CYS A 79 -0.01 13.27 -9.80
N ASN A 80 -0.49 12.56 -8.79
CA ASN A 80 0.00 11.26 -8.29
C ASN A 80 1.43 11.29 -7.71
N PHE A 81 2.01 12.47 -7.42
CA PHE A 81 3.34 12.56 -6.79
C PHE A 81 3.39 11.88 -5.42
N CYS A 82 2.30 11.95 -4.66
CA CYS A 82 2.19 11.29 -3.36
C CYS A 82 2.38 9.77 -3.45
N SER A 83 1.76 9.12 -4.43
CA SER A 83 1.92 7.69 -4.68
C SER A 83 3.34 7.39 -5.19
N TYR A 84 3.85 8.23 -6.10
CA TYR A 84 5.16 8.04 -6.70
C TYR A 84 6.28 7.96 -5.66
N VAL A 85 6.28 8.85 -4.66
CA VAL A 85 7.33 8.92 -3.63
C VAL A 85 7.10 7.97 -2.44
N CYS A 86 5.95 7.30 -2.36
CA CYS A 86 5.67 6.42 -1.24
C CYS A 86 6.53 5.16 -1.31
N PRO A 87 7.41 4.90 -0.31
CA PRO A 87 8.28 3.72 -0.30
C PRO A 87 7.52 2.40 -0.22
N HIS A 88 6.33 2.43 0.35
CA HIS A 88 5.57 1.22 0.72
C HIS A 88 4.32 0.99 -0.13
N ALA A 89 4.07 1.82 -1.16
CA ALA A 89 2.82 1.79 -1.92
C ALA A 89 1.54 1.89 -1.05
N ALA A 90 1.67 2.52 0.13
CA ALA A 90 0.57 2.68 1.09
C ALA A 90 -0.38 3.84 0.75
N ILE A 91 -0.10 4.62 -0.28
CA ILE A 91 -0.97 5.66 -0.82
C ILE A 91 -1.06 5.50 -2.32
N ARG A 92 -2.28 5.39 -2.86
CA ARG A 92 -2.52 5.06 -4.27
C ARG A 92 -3.63 5.92 -4.88
N PRO A 93 -3.44 6.39 -6.12
CA PRO A 93 -4.53 6.92 -6.92
C PRO A 93 -5.35 5.78 -7.49
N VAL A 94 -6.66 5.90 -7.44
CA VAL A 94 -7.58 4.88 -7.96
C VAL A 94 -8.54 5.51 -8.96
N ALA A 95 -8.62 4.92 -10.15
CA ALA A 95 -9.63 5.25 -11.14
C ALA A 95 -10.76 4.22 -11.08
N MET A 96 -12.00 4.68 -10.96
CA MET A 96 -13.17 3.86 -10.69
C MET A 96 -14.31 4.22 -11.65
N THR A 97 -15.15 3.23 -11.97
CA THR A 97 -16.47 3.51 -12.57
C THR A 97 -17.37 4.20 -11.55
N GLU A 98 -18.50 4.73 -11.98
CA GLU A 98 -19.51 5.32 -11.07
C GLU A 98 -20.03 4.30 -10.04
N GLU A 99 -20.24 3.05 -10.49
CA GLU A 99 -20.72 1.95 -9.64
C GLU A 99 -19.68 1.52 -8.60
N GLU A 100 -18.40 1.51 -8.97
CA GLU A 100 -17.30 1.23 -8.05
C GLU A 100 -17.13 2.36 -7.04
N ALA A 101 -17.21 3.60 -7.49
CA ALA A 101 -17.10 4.77 -6.63
C ALA A 101 -18.23 4.89 -5.59
N ALA A 102 -19.42 4.41 -5.91
CA ALA A 102 -20.56 4.39 -4.99
C ALA A 102 -20.34 3.50 -3.75
N LYS A 103 -19.35 2.59 -3.79
CA LYS A 103 -18.98 1.71 -2.67
C LYS A 103 -17.85 2.27 -1.80
N VAL A 104 -17.27 3.40 -2.18
CA VAL A 104 -16.21 4.07 -1.41
C VAL A 104 -16.84 4.96 -0.34
N GLU A 105 -16.45 4.79 0.91
CA GLU A 105 -16.93 5.61 2.03
C GLU A 105 -16.25 7.00 2.09
N GLY A 106 -15.35 7.32 1.17
CA GLY A 106 -14.56 8.55 1.14
C GLY A 106 -14.92 9.50 -0.01
N ALA A 107 -14.20 10.60 -0.09
CA ALA A 107 -14.35 11.57 -1.17
C ALA A 107 -13.91 11.00 -2.53
N THR A 108 -14.66 11.31 -3.57
CA THR A 108 -14.31 11.01 -4.95
C THR A 108 -14.44 12.25 -5.84
N LEU A 109 -13.63 12.34 -6.86
CA LEU A 109 -13.65 13.43 -7.85
C LEU A 109 -13.81 12.86 -9.27
N PRO A 110 -14.33 13.61 -10.24
CA PRO A 110 -14.16 13.25 -11.63
C PRO A 110 -12.66 13.14 -11.97
N LEU A 111 -12.26 12.10 -12.71
CA LEU A 111 -10.88 11.96 -13.16
C LEU A 111 -10.57 13.01 -14.23
N THR A 112 -9.63 13.90 -13.94
CA THR A 112 -9.24 14.98 -14.86
C THR A 112 -8.70 14.41 -16.17
N GLY A 113 -9.36 14.75 -17.28
CA GLY A 113 -9.03 14.25 -18.63
C GLY A 113 -9.76 12.97 -19.03
N MET A 114 -10.51 12.32 -18.10
CA MET A 114 -11.38 11.17 -18.34
C MET A 114 -12.59 11.20 -17.40
N PRO A 115 -13.54 12.12 -17.60
CA PRO A 115 -14.64 12.39 -16.65
C PRO A 115 -15.64 11.25 -16.50
N GLN A 116 -15.59 10.23 -17.37
CA GLN A 116 -16.34 8.98 -17.23
C GLN A 116 -15.88 8.12 -16.04
N TYR A 117 -14.70 8.40 -15.49
CA TYR A 117 -14.17 7.77 -14.31
C TYR A 117 -14.18 8.71 -13.10
N LYS A 118 -14.34 8.13 -11.92
CA LYS A 118 -14.10 8.77 -10.64
C LYS A 118 -12.67 8.51 -10.18
N PHE A 119 -12.16 9.40 -9.39
CA PHE A 119 -10.80 9.37 -8.84
C PHE A 119 -10.84 9.53 -7.33
N THR A 120 -10.03 8.76 -6.63
CA THR A 120 -9.74 8.96 -5.21
C THR A 120 -8.26 8.72 -4.93
N ILE A 121 -7.79 9.19 -3.79
CA ILE A 121 -6.51 8.78 -3.19
C ILE A 121 -6.84 7.87 -2.02
N ALA A 122 -6.52 6.60 -2.18
CA ALA A 122 -6.67 5.59 -1.13
C ALA A 122 -5.41 5.51 -0.27
N VAL A 123 -5.57 5.52 1.05
CA VAL A 123 -4.47 5.44 2.03
C VAL A 123 -4.62 4.20 2.88
N SER A 124 -3.59 3.34 2.89
CA SER A 124 -3.49 2.28 3.90
C SER A 124 -2.91 2.88 5.18
N ALA A 125 -3.78 3.21 6.12
CA ALA A 125 -3.39 3.78 7.40
C ALA A 125 -2.52 2.80 8.21
N LEU A 126 -2.81 1.51 8.13
CA LEU A 126 -2.11 0.46 8.88
C LEU A 126 -0.76 0.04 8.26
N ASP A 127 -0.54 0.28 6.96
CA ASP A 127 0.73 0.00 6.28
C ASP A 127 1.59 1.27 6.14
N CYS A 128 1.04 2.43 6.44
CA CYS A 128 1.76 3.69 6.43
C CYS A 128 2.83 3.72 7.54
N THR A 129 4.02 4.23 7.23
CA THR A 129 5.12 4.39 8.19
C THR A 129 5.21 5.82 8.75
N GLY A 130 4.30 6.72 8.39
CA GLY A 130 4.24 8.09 8.92
C GLY A 130 5.38 9.01 8.48
N CYS A 131 6.10 8.69 7.40
CA CYS A 131 7.29 9.43 6.99
C CYS A 131 7.02 10.87 6.45
N GLY A 132 5.78 11.19 6.08
CA GLY A 132 5.39 12.50 5.58
C GLY A 132 5.84 12.85 4.15
N SER A 133 6.57 11.98 3.45
CA SER A 133 7.10 12.26 2.09
C SER A 133 5.99 12.65 1.11
N CYS A 134 4.84 11.99 1.14
CA CYS A 134 3.68 12.28 0.29
C CYS A 134 3.09 13.68 0.53
N ALA A 135 2.97 14.08 1.79
CA ALA A 135 2.50 15.42 2.16
C ALA A 135 3.55 16.50 1.81
N ASN A 136 4.84 16.16 1.95
CA ASN A 136 5.92 17.10 1.62
C ASN A 136 5.95 17.46 0.14
N VAL A 137 5.84 16.46 -0.76
CA VAL A 137 5.88 16.68 -2.23
C VAL A 137 4.56 17.16 -2.82
N CYS A 138 3.48 17.16 -2.04
CA CYS A 138 2.16 17.57 -2.54
C CYS A 138 2.17 19.04 -2.93
N PRO A 139 1.97 19.39 -4.22
CA PRO A 139 1.93 20.79 -4.65
C PRO A 139 0.62 21.46 -4.26
N GLY A 140 -0.45 20.68 -4.13
CA GLY A 140 -1.79 21.18 -3.88
C GLY A 140 -2.32 22.11 -4.96
N LYS A 141 -3.31 22.92 -4.60
CA LYS A 141 -3.95 23.89 -5.47
C LYS A 141 -3.82 25.28 -4.86
N LYS A 142 -3.31 26.22 -5.63
CA LYS A 142 -3.10 27.62 -5.17
C LYS A 142 -2.25 27.75 -3.90
N GLY A 143 -1.31 26.82 -3.68
CA GLY A 143 -0.45 26.79 -2.49
C GLY A 143 -1.02 26.02 -1.28
N GLU A 144 -2.29 25.60 -1.36
CA GLU A 144 -2.92 24.79 -0.32
C GLU A 144 -2.72 23.30 -0.62
N LYS A 145 -2.05 22.60 0.28
CA LYS A 145 -1.76 21.17 0.11
C LYS A 145 -3.04 20.32 0.11
N ALA A 146 -3.07 19.31 -0.74
CA ALA A 146 -4.12 18.30 -0.74
C ALA A 146 -3.85 17.15 0.26
N LEU A 147 -2.65 17.07 0.79
CA LEU A 147 -2.26 16.08 1.80
C LEU A 147 -1.64 16.78 2.99
N THR A 148 -2.19 16.49 4.16
CA THR A 148 -1.67 16.89 5.47
C THR A 148 -1.51 15.65 6.34
N MET A 149 -0.67 15.72 7.38
CA MET A 149 -0.50 14.61 8.32
C MET A 149 -1.37 14.85 9.56
N ASP A 150 -2.10 13.82 9.99
CA ASP A 150 -2.88 13.84 11.25
C ASP A 150 -2.79 12.46 11.93
N LYS A 151 -3.20 12.41 13.19
CA LYS A 151 -3.09 11.23 14.07
C LYS A 151 -3.78 10.01 13.48
N LEU A 152 -3.07 8.86 13.46
CA LEU A 152 -3.57 7.59 12.97
C LEU A 152 -4.94 7.20 13.57
N ASP A 153 -5.11 7.39 14.88
CA ASP A 153 -6.33 6.97 15.60
C ASP A 153 -7.62 7.61 15.06
N LYS A 154 -7.51 8.77 14.41
CA LYS A 154 -8.64 9.47 13.81
C LYS A 154 -8.98 9.02 12.39
N HIS A 155 -8.08 8.26 11.76
CA HIS A 155 -8.15 7.94 10.32
C HIS A 155 -8.07 6.44 10.02
N LEU A 156 -8.37 5.60 11.01
CA LEU A 156 -8.41 4.14 10.81
C LEU A 156 -9.46 3.71 9.78
N ASP A 157 -10.53 4.46 9.63
CA ASP A 157 -11.58 4.18 8.64
C ASP A 157 -11.11 4.32 7.19
N GLU A 158 -10.05 5.10 6.93
CA GLU A 158 -9.42 5.21 5.61
C GLU A 158 -8.92 3.84 5.10
N GLN A 159 -8.58 2.92 6.02
CA GLN A 159 -8.18 1.57 5.67
C GLN A 159 -9.24 0.83 4.85
N LYS A 160 -10.52 1.03 5.14
CA LYS A 160 -11.63 0.38 4.41
C LYS A 160 -11.64 0.79 2.94
N THR A 161 -11.45 2.09 2.68
CA THR A 161 -11.34 2.62 1.32
C THR A 161 -10.17 1.99 0.58
N PHE A 162 -9.01 1.89 1.24
CA PHE A 162 -7.83 1.26 0.64
C PHE A 162 -8.05 -0.23 0.35
N ASP A 163 -8.56 -0.98 1.33
CA ASP A 163 -8.79 -2.42 1.19
C ASP A 163 -9.78 -2.73 0.06
N TYR A 164 -10.81 -1.90 -0.12
CA TYR A 164 -11.71 -2.03 -1.27
C TYR A 164 -11.00 -1.63 -2.57
N ALA A 165 -10.30 -0.51 -2.60
CA ALA A 165 -9.67 0.03 -3.79
C ALA A 165 -8.65 -0.92 -4.43
N VAL A 166 -7.89 -1.67 -3.61
CA VAL A 166 -6.89 -2.64 -4.11
C VAL A 166 -7.51 -3.89 -4.74
N THR A 167 -8.80 -4.14 -4.52
CA THR A 167 -9.53 -5.25 -5.19
C THR A 167 -9.99 -4.88 -6.60
N LEU A 168 -9.98 -3.60 -6.95
CA LEU A 168 -10.48 -3.12 -8.24
C LEU A 168 -9.50 -3.40 -9.37
N PRO A 169 -9.99 -3.80 -10.54
CA PRO A 169 -9.13 -4.01 -11.70
C PRO A 169 -8.53 -2.69 -12.19
N ILE A 170 -7.27 -2.75 -12.62
CA ILE A 170 -6.60 -1.63 -13.28
C ILE A 170 -7.38 -1.25 -14.55
N LYS A 171 -7.59 0.05 -14.75
CA LYS A 171 -8.24 0.58 -15.96
C LYS A 171 -7.17 0.84 -17.03
N GLU A 172 -7.01 -0.11 -17.94
CA GLU A 172 -5.96 -0.06 -18.97
C GLU A 172 -6.07 1.15 -19.88
N ASP A 173 -7.28 1.62 -20.18
CA ASP A 173 -7.52 2.85 -20.95
C ASP A 173 -7.06 4.10 -20.20
N VAL A 174 -7.13 4.11 -18.86
CA VAL A 174 -6.59 5.20 -18.02
C VAL A 174 -5.06 5.19 -18.07
N VAL A 175 -4.43 4.02 -17.94
CA VAL A 175 -2.98 3.87 -18.07
C VAL A 175 -2.51 4.33 -19.45
N ALA A 176 -3.17 3.89 -20.51
CA ALA A 176 -2.86 4.27 -21.89
C ALA A 176 -3.02 5.79 -22.12
N LYS A 177 -4.09 6.38 -21.58
CA LYS A 177 -4.35 7.83 -21.71
C LYS A 177 -3.27 8.71 -21.07
N PHE A 178 -2.87 8.37 -19.85
CA PHE A 178 -1.89 9.19 -19.10
C PHE A 178 -0.45 8.78 -19.37
N LYS A 179 -0.20 7.70 -20.10
CA LYS A 179 1.09 7.12 -20.48
C LYS A 179 1.89 6.63 -19.27
N GLU A 180 2.19 5.37 -19.23
CA GLU A 180 2.99 4.75 -18.14
C GLU A 180 4.40 5.33 -17.97
N THR A 181 4.91 6.05 -18.97
CA THR A 181 6.20 6.75 -18.93
C THR A 181 6.15 8.10 -18.21
N THR A 182 4.99 8.51 -17.71
CA THR A 182 4.83 9.72 -16.89
C THR A 182 4.60 9.36 -15.43
N VAL A 183 4.89 10.28 -14.50
CA VAL A 183 4.61 10.08 -13.08
C VAL A 183 3.13 9.76 -12.88
N LYS A 184 2.23 10.55 -13.46
CA LYS A 184 0.79 10.35 -13.31
C LYS A 184 0.35 8.99 -13.83
N GLY A 185 0.75 8.60 -15.02
CA GLY A 185 0.32 7.35 -15.66
C GLY A 185 0.90 6.11 -15.02
N SER A 186 2.19 6.15 -14.63
CA SER A 186 2.85 5.01 -13.97
C SER A 186 2.15 4.60 -12.68
N GLN A 187 1.60 5.57 -11.94
CA GLN A 187 0.98 5.29 -10.65
C GLN A 187 -0.44 4.73 -10.73
N PHE A 188 -1.04 4.68 -11.91
CA PHE A 188 -2.28 3.91 -12.13
C PHE A 188 -2.02 2.42 -12.40
N LYS A 189 -0.77 2.00 -12.59
CA LYS A 189 -0.40 0.58 -12.66
C LYS A 189 -0.33 -0.04 -11.26
N GLN A 190 -0.56 -1.35 -11.20
CA GLN A 190 -0.38 -2.11 -9.95
C GLN A 190 1.08 -2.03 -9.49
N PRO A 191 1.37 -1.58 -8.28
CA PRO A 191 2.70 -1.71 -7.71
C PRO A 191 2.99 -3.20 -7.43
N LEU A 192 4.17 -3.67 -7.87
CA LEU A 192 4.60 -5.06 -7.65
C LEU A 192 5.56 -5.18 -6.44
N LEU A 193 6.04 -4.06 -5.93
CA LEU A 193 6.73 -3.97 -4.64
C LEU A 193 5.85 -3.16 -3.69
N GLU A 194 5.31 -3.82 -2.69
CA GLU A 194 4.35 -3.27 -1.73
C GLU A 194 4.75 -3.62 -0.31
N PHE A 195 4.43 -2.75 0.63
CA PHE A 195 4.55 -2.98 2.08
C PHE A 195 5.87 -3.62 2.48
N SER A 196 6.96 -3.14 1.87
CA SER A 196 8.31 -3.61 2.13
C SER A 196 8.76 -3.32 3.56
N GLY A 197 9.74 -4.06 4.08
CA GLY A 197 10.38 -3.80 5.36
C GLY A 197 11.33 -2.60 5.37
N ALA A 198 11.30 -1.75 4.33
CA ALA A 198 12.16 -0.57 4.23
C ALA A 198 11.85 0.46 5.32
N CYS A 199 12.86 1.28 5.66
CA CYS A 199 12.73 2.36 6.63
C CYS A 199 11.66 3.38 6.22
N ALA A 200 11.09 4.07 7.20
CA ALA A 200 10.19 5.19 6.97
C ALA A 200 10.89 6.26 6.11
N GLY A 201 10.26 6.61 4.97
CA GLY A 201 10.83 7.60 4.04
C GLY A 201 12.06 7.12 3.27
N CYS A 202 12.28 5.81 3.13
CA CYS A 202 13.37 5.27 2.35
C CYS A 202 13.44 5.91 0.96
N GLY A 203 14.63 6.42 0.58
CA GLY A 203 14.84 7.08 -0.71
C GLY A 203 15.10 6.10 -1.87
N GLU A 204 15.40 4.83 -1.58
CA GLU A 204 15.70 3.80 -2.57
C GLU A 204 14.44 3.05 -3.04
N THR A 205 13.57 2.68 -2.11
CA THR A 205 12.40 1.84 -2.39
C THR A 205 11.43 2.41 -3.41
N PRO A 206 11.18 3.74 -3.53
CA PRO A 206 10.36 4.30 -4.60
C PRO A 206 10.88 3.99 -6.00
N TYR A 207 12.19 3.94 -6.20
CA TYR A 207 12.80 3.56 -7.48
C TYR A 207 12.57 2.07 -7.79
N ALA A 208 12.81 1.20 -6.81
CA ALA A 208 12.57 -0.23 -6.96
C ALA A 208 11.08 -0.50 -7.26
N LYS A 209 10.18 0.19 -6.57
CA LYS A 209 8.73 0.13 -6.83
C LYS A 209 8.40 0.55 -8.27
N LEU A 210 8.93 1.67 -8.73
CA LEU A 210 8.67 2.15 -10.10
C LEU A 210 9.19 1.19 -11.15
N ILE A 211 10.41 0.70 -11.00
CA ILE A 211 11.02 -0.25 -11.95
C ILE A 211 10.19 -1.52 -12.02
N THR A 212 9.75 -2.05 -10.89
CA THR A 212 8.91 -3.26 -10.87
C THR A 212 7.50 -3.00 -11.42
N GLN A 213 6.91 -1.83 -11.21
CA GLN A 213 5.63 -1.46 -11.85
C GLN A 213 5.71 -1.44 -13.38
N LEU A 214 6.84 -0.99 -13.94
CA LEU A 214 7.02 -0.82 -15.37
C LEU A 214 7.52 -2.08 -16.07
N PHE A 215 8.36 -2.86 -15.41
CA PHE A 215 9.12 -3.94 -16.03
C PHE A 215 9.07 -5.27 -15.28
N GLY A 216 8.37 -5.36 -14.14
CA GLY A 216 8.42 -6.51 -13.25
C GLY A 216 7.99 -7.84 -13.89
N ASP A 217 7.11 -7.78 -14.90
CA ASP A 217 6.67 -8.94 -15.70
C ASP A 217 7.80 -9.62 -16.49
N ARG A 218 8.93 -8.93 -16.70
CA ARG A 218 10.06 -9.39 -17.51
C ARG A 218 11.43 -9.10 -16.88
N MET A 219 11.46 -8.74 -15.58
CA MET A 219 12.70 -8.47 -14.86
C MET A 219 13.31 -9.75 -14.29
N TYR A 220 14.62 -9.82 -14.38
CA TYR A 220 15.45 -10.68 -13.54
C TYR A 220 16.15 -9.80 -12.51
N ILE A 221 16.04 -10.18 -11.23
CA ILE A 221 16.62 -9.40 -10.14
C ILE A 221 17.77 -10.19 -9.53
N SER A 222 18.93 -9.56 -9.48
CA SER A 222 20.09 -10.06 -8.76
C SER A 222 20.73 -8.91 -8.00
N ASN A 223 20.85 -9.05 -6.70
CA ASN A 223 21.37 -8.01 -5.83
C ASN A 223 22.37 -8.56 -4.81
N ALA A 224 23.32 -7.73 -4.41
CA ALA A 224 24.26 -8.05 -3.35
C ALA A 224 23.63 -7.78 -1.98
N THR A 225 24.33 -8.21 -0.91
CA THR A 225 23.93 -7.91 0.47
C THR A 225 23.83 -6.41 0.71
N GLY A 226 22.71 -5.99 1.22
CA GLY A 226 22.38 -4.60 1.50
C GLY A 226 20.88 -4.47 1.81
N CYS A 227 20.36 -3.25 1.85
CA CYS A 227 18.93 -3.02 2.14
C CYS A 227 18.03 -3.74 1.14
N SER A 228 18.38 -3.73 -0.15
CA SER A 228 17.59 -4.36 -1.21
C SER A 228 17.51 -5.89 -1.13
N SER A 229 18.33 -6.55 -0.30
CA SER A 229 18.24 -7.98 -0.02
C SER A 229 17.41 -8.30 1.24
N ILE A 230 16.93 -7.27 1.94
CA ILE A 230 16.23 -7.41 3.22
C ILE A 230 14.74 -7.08 3.08
N TRP A 231 14.40 -6.00 2.33
CA TRP A 231 13.01 -5.55 2.13
C TRP A 231 12.31 -6.08 0.89
#